data_3e10b841da7c3bae1fc7fcccc040fb52
#
_entry.id   3e10b841da7c3bae1fc7fcccc040fb52
#
_cell.length_a   1.000
_cell.length_b   1.000
_cell.length_c   1.000
_cell.angle_alpha   90.00
_cell.angle_beta   90.00
_cell.angle_gamma   90.00
#
_symmetry.space_group_name_H-M   'P 1'
#
loop_
_entity.id
_entity.type
_entity.pdbx_description
1 polymer ?
#
loop_
_entity_poly.entity_id
_entity_poly.type
_entity_poly.pdbx_seq_one_letter_code
_entity_poly.pdbx_strand_id
1 'polypeptide(L)'
;MALILFFIMLVWHRGTQLERQYCVPLHFADYVQPLGELHDDPEIPRLTHNLVYLDNSRDFESIDRDILYSILDKDAKRASAYWFISATVHDEPSVMRYEDETYGTDYIFRVRLHLGFKDHQRVNVYLRQIVSDLIESGELPPQNRKHSIYGKSDVGNFKFCILHKVVPPKAGLSSMDEMVLNVKYAIRHIAGSKAQWYGLDTSSLIVERVPLLVNQSGRSTRRIERMEHEKAYI
;
A
#
# COMPACT_ATOMS: atom_id res chain seq x y z
N MET A 1 -8.98 -29.90 17.87
CA MET A 1 -7.85 -28.98 17.51
C MET A 1 -7.36 -29.17 16.09
N ALA A 2 -6.96 -30.37 15.67
CA ALA A 2 -6.43 -30.62 14.31
C ALA A 2 -7.39 -30.18 13.19
N LEU A 3 -8.68 -30.47 13.28
CA LEU A 3 -9.67 -30.08 12.28
C LEU A 3 -9.82 -28.54 12.14
N ILE A 4 -9.71 -27.79 13.22
CA ILE A 4 -9.78 -26.33 13.20
C ILE A 4 -8.54 -25.77 12.47
N LEU A 5 -7.35 -26.27 12.79
CA LEU A 5 -6.11 -25.84 12.11
C LEU A 5 -6.16 -26.20 10.61
N PHE A 6 -6.62 -27.40 10.27
CA PHE A 6 -6.79 -27.81 8.88
C PHE A 6 -7.75 -26.88 8.12
N PHE A 7 -8.89 -26.53 8.74
CA PHE A 7 -9.86 -25.60 8.15
C PHE A 7 -9.25 -24.20 7.94
N ILE A 8 -8.53 -23.66 8.92
CA ILE A 8 -7.83 -22.37 8.80
C ILE A 8 -6.83 -22.41 7.63
N MET A 9 -6.03 -23.47 7.55
CA MET A 9 -5.05 -23.63 6.45
C MET A 9 -5.74 -23.73 5.09
N LEU A 10 -6.84 -24.45 4.98
CA LEU A 10 -7.60 -24.60 3.75
C LEU A 10 -8.21 -23.26 3.30
N VAL A 11 -8.86 -22.55 4.21
CA VAL A 11 -9.41 -21.20 3.93
C VAL A 11 -8.29 -20.23 3.52
N TRP A 12 -7.16 -20.27 4.22
CA TRP A 12 -6.02 -19.42 3.90
C TRP A 12 -5.45 -19.71 2.52
N HIS A 13 -5.24 -21.00 2.22
CA HIS A 13 -4.73 -21.44 0.92
C HIS A 13 -5.68 -21.05 -0.21
N ARG A 14 -6.97 -21.44 -0.08
CA ARG A 14 -8.00 -21.12 -1.09
C ARG A 14 -8.18 -19.61 -1.27
N GLY A 15 -8.28 -18.85 -0.18
CA GLY A 15 -8.40 -17.39 -0.24
C GLY A 15 -7.18 -16.71 -0.87
N THR A 16 -5.98 -17.26 -0.69
CA THR A 16 -4.76 -16.74 -1.36
C THR A 16 -4.78 -17.02 -2.86
N GLN A 17 -5.28 -18.18 -3.27
CA GLN A 17 -5.46 -18.48 -4.71
C GLN A 17 -6.48 -17.51 -5.34
N LEU A 18 -7.61 -17.26 -4.66
CA LEU A 18 -8.62 -16.31 -5.12
C LEU A 18 -8.05 -14.89 -5.23
N GLU A 19 -7.32 -14.42 -4.24
CA GLU A 19 -6.66 -13.10 -4.34
C GLU A 19 -5.74 -13.03 -5.57
N ARG A 20 -4.91 -14.03 -5.80
CA ARG A 20 -4.03 -14.07 -6.98
C ARG A 20 -4.78 -14.12 -8.30
N GLN A 21 -5.94 -14.75 -8.32
CA GLN A 21 -6.78 -14.86 -9.52
C GLN A 21 -7.49 -13.54 -9.84
N TYR A 22 -7.96 -12.82 -8.82
CA TYR A 22 -8.77 -11.62 -8.99
C TYR A 22 -7.98 -10.32 -8.89
N CYS A 23 -6.90 -10.28 -8.11
CA CYS A 23 -6.02 -9.13 -7.98
C CYS A 23 -4.85 -9.26 -8.96
N VAL A 24 -5.02 -8.71 -10.15
CA VAL A 24 -3.93 -8.64 -11.12
C VAL A 24 -3.01 -7.47 -10.74
N PRO A 25 -1.70 -7.71 -10.52
CA PRO A 25 -0.75 -6.63 -10.30
C PRO A 25 -0.69 -5.73 -11.55
N LEU A 26 -0.39 -4.46 -11.34
CA LEU A 26 -0.21 -3.48 -12.40
C LEU A 26 1.28 -3.30 -12.70
N HIS A 27 1.61 -2.93 -13.93
CA HIS A 27 2.97 -2.58 -14.31
C HIS A 27 3.29 -1.18 -13.77
N PHE A 28 4.30 -1.08 -12.90
CA PHE A 28 4.55 0.16 -12.16
C PHE A 28 4.96 1.33 -13.07
N ALA A 29 5.74 1.05 -14.11
CA ALA A 29 6.22 2.08 -15.04
C ALA A 29 5.10 2.91 -15.68
N ASP A 30 3.91 2.33 -15.87
CA ASP A 30 2.75 3.01 -16.44
C ASP A 30 2.19 4.10 -15.51
N TYR A 31 2.56 4.07 -14.21
CA TYR A 31 2.05 4.96 -13.18
C TYR A 31 3.07 5.99 -12.68
N VAL A 32 4.30 5.95 -13.18
CA VAL A 32 5.33 6.96 -12.85
C VAL A 32 4.88 8.37 -13.27
N GLN A 33 4.33 8.51 -14.47
CA GLN A 33 3.81 9.79 -14.94
C GLN A 33 2.61 10.30 -14.13
N PRO A 34 1.53 9.52 -13.88
CA PRO A 34 0.42 9.95 -13.02
C PRO A 34 0.84 10.33 -11.59
N LEU A 35 1.81 9.62 -11.02
CA LEU A 35 2.37 9.96 -9.70
C LEU A 35 3.17 11.27 -9.74
N GLY A 36 3.86 11.55 -10.85
CA GLY A 36 4.55 12.81 -11.08
C GLY A 36 3.59 14.00 -11.22
N GLU A 37 2.53 13.83 -11.99
CA GLU A 37 1.48 14.84 -12.14
C GLU A 37 0.85 15.18 -10.76
N LEU A 38 0.58 14.16 -9.93
CA LEU A 38 0.08 14.37 -8.58
C LEU A 38 1.13 15.03 -7.66
N HIS A 39 2.41 14.67 -7.79
CA HIS A 39 3.50 15.26 -7.02
C HIS A 39 3.62 16.76 -7.28
N ASP A 40 3.50 17.18 -8.53
CA ASP A 40 3.70 18.56 -8.97
C ASP A 40 2.45 19.42 -8.84
N ASP A 41 1.27 18.83 -8.60
CA ASP A 41 0.00 19.56 -8.55
C ASP A 41 -0.10 20.47 -7.31
N PRO A 42 -0.04 21.81 -7.47
CA PRO A 42 -0.12 22.75 -6.35
C PRO A 42 -1.52 22.89 -5.75
N GLU A 43 -2.57 22.47 -6.47
CA GLU A 43 -3.96 22.58 -5.98
C GLU A 43 -4.24 21.54 -4.88
N ILE A 44 -3.52 20.42 -4.90
CA ILE A 44 -3.65 19.39 -3.87
C ILE A 44 -2.69 19.67 -2.72
N PRO A 45 -3.19 19.87 -1.49
CA PRO A 45 -2.32 20.12 -0.34
C PRO A 45 -1.43 18.91 -0.04
N ARG A 46 -0.14 19.18 0.22
CA ARG A 46 0.79 18.11 0.57
C ARG A 46 0.42 17.45 1.89
N LEU A 47 0.14 16.15 1.85
CA LEU A 47 -0.22 15.35 3.02
C LEU A 47 0.97 15.11 3.97
N THR A 48 2.15 14.85 3.40
CA THR A 48 3.38 14.53 4.15
C THR A 48 4.61 14.74 3.26
N HIS A 49 5.82 14.68 3.87
CA HIS A 49 7.04 14.59 3.07
C HIS A 49 7.23 13.16 2.53
N ASN A 50 7.17 12.15 3.38
CA ASN A 50 7.38 10.76 3.01
C ASN A 50 6.10 9.96 3.21
N LEU A 51 5.47 9.54 2.12
CA LEU A 51 4.30 8.68 2.11
C LEU A 51 4.74 7.25 1.83
N VAL A 52 4.50 6.35 2.79
CA VAL A 52 5.06 5.00 2.78
C VAL A 52 3.98 3.95 2.68
N TYR A 53 4.08 3.08 1.69
CA TYR A 53 3.23 1.91 1.52
C TYR A 53 4.05 0.63 1.69
N LEU A 54 3.45 -0.36 2.36
CA LEU A 54 4.02 -1.71 2.41
C LEU A 54 3.52 -2.48 1.19
N ASP A 55 4.43 -2.77 0.29
CA ASP A 55 4.20 -3.56 -0.92
C ASP A 55 4.62 -5.02 -0.71
N ASN A 56 3.84 -5.95 -1.24
CA ASN A 56 4.17 -7.38 -1.19
C ASN A 56 4.66 -7.91 -2.56
N SER A 57 4.88 -7.03 -3.52
CA SER A 57 5.37 -7.40 -4.85
C SER A 57 6.78 -8.01 -4.76
N ARG A 58 7.02 -9.06 -5.54
CA ARG A 58 8.30 -9.78 -5.54
C ARG A 58 9.36 -9.15 -6.43
N ASP A 59 8.92 -8.31 -7.35
CA ASP A 59 9.76 -7.62 -8.33
C ASP A 59 9.52 -6.10 -8.29
N PHE A 60 10.38 -5.35 -8.95
CA PHE A 60 10.23 -3.90 -9.06
C PHE A 60 9.31 -3.50 -10.24
N GLU A 61 8.89 -4.42 -11.07
CA GLU A 61 8.06 -4.13 -12.25
C GLU A 61 6.57 -4.06 -11.90
N SER A 62 6.13 -4.86 -10.92
CA SER A 62 4.72 -4.98 -10.55
C SER A 62 4.40 -4.29 -9.22
N ILE A 63 3.19 -3.74 -9.11
CA ILE A 63 2.67 -3.13 -7.87
C ILE A 63 1.24 -3.60 -7.61
N ASP A 64 0.89 -3.71 -6.33
CA ASP A 64 -0.49 -3.95 -5.90
C ASP A 64 -1.40 -2.79 -6.34
N ARG A 65 -2.43 -3.11 -7.14
CA ARG A 65 -3.43 -2.14 -7.63
C ARG A 65 -4.08 -1.31 -6.53
N ASP A 66 -4.26 -1.91 -5.36
CA ASP A 66 -4.88 -1.25 -4.21
C ASP A 66 -4.06 -0.06 -3.69
N ILE A 67 -2.73 -0.10 -3.84
CA ILE A 67 -1.83 0.99 -3.44
C ILE A 67 -2.07 2.19 -4.36
N LEU A 68 -2.06 1.98 -5.67
CA LEU A 68 -2.31 3.04 -6.65
C LEU A 68 -3.71 3.62 -6.51
N TYR A 69 -4.72 2.76 -6.30
CA TYR A 69 -6.09 3.20 -6.02
C TYR A 69 -6.16 4.08 -4.76
N SER A 70 -5.43 3.72 -3.70
CA SER A 70 -5.38 4.53 -2.48
C SER A 70 -4.74 5.90 -2.70
N ILE A 71 -3.72 6.00 -3.58
CA ILE A 71 -3.00 7.26 -3.83
C ILE A 71 -3.76 8.16 -4.80
N LEU A 72 -4.28 7.59 -5.89
CA LEU A 72 -4.79 8.35 -7.03
C LEU A 72 -6.32 8.50 -7.02
N ASP A 73 -7.06 7.39 -6.75
CA ASP A 73 -8.51 7.34 -6.99
C ASP A 73 -9.34 7.59 -5.72
N LYS A 74 -8.89 7.08 -4.57
CA LYS A 74 -9.67 7.21 -3.35
C LYS A 74 -9.63 8.61 -2.78
N ASP A 75 -8.42 9.08 -2.51
CA ASP A 75 -8.14 10.44 -2.06
C ASP A 75 -6.75 10.79 -2.61
N ALA A 76 -6.66 11.77 -3.48
CA ALA A 76 -5.37 12.18 -4.05
C ALA A 76 -4.38 12.58 -2.94
N LYS A 77 -3.33 11.77 -2.76
CA LYS A 77 -2.37 11.92 -1.65
C LYS A 77 -1.05 12.47 -2.17
N ARG A 78 -0.94 13.78 -2.19
CA ARG A 78 0.30 14.45 -2.56
C ARG A 78 1.36 14.33 -1.48
N ALA A 79 2.56 13.88 -1.85
CA ALA A 79 3.72 13.78 -0.98
C ALA A 79 4.97 14.31 -1.66
N SER A 80 6.03 14.62 -0.90
CA SER A 80 7.31 15.00 -1.51
C SER A 80 8.09 13.77 -1.99
N ALA A 81 7.86 12.60 -1.38
CA ALA A 81 8.41 11.34 -1.83
C ALA A 81 7.45 10.19 -1.52
N TYR A 82 7.31 9.29 -2.48
CA TYR A 82 6.50 8.07 -2.40
C TYR A 82 7.41 6.85 -2.21
N TRP A 83 7.17 6.10 -1.15
CA TRP A 83 7.97 4.96 -0.76
C TRP A 83 7.14 3.68 -0.81
N PHE A 84 7.60 2.71 -1.58
CA PHE A 84 6.99 1.38 -1.69
C PHE A 84 7.96 0.36 -1.12
N ILE A 85 7.68 -0.09 0.10
CA ILE A 85 8.62 -0.90 0.88
C ILE A 85 8.19 -2.35 0.88
N SER A 86 9.08 -3.24 0.48
CA SER A 86 8.96 -4.69 0.67
C SER A 86 10.07 -5.19 1.61
N ALA A 87 9.80 -6.28 2.32
CA ALA A 87 10.79 -6.91 3.18
C ALA A 87 10.88 -8.40 2.88
N THR A 88 12.08 -8.88 2.68
CA THR A 88 12.40 -10.30 2.51
C THR A 88 13.24 -10.77 3.68
N VAL A 89 12.79 -11.85 4.34
CA VAL A 89 13.54 -12.47 5.43
C VAL A 89 14.34 -13.63 4.86
N HIS A 90 15.64 -13.63 5.14
CA HIS A 90 16.58 -14.64 4.71
C HIS A 90 16.84 -15.67 5.82
N ASP A 91 17.28 -16.86 5.43
CA ASP A 91 17.65 -17.95 6.36
C ASP A 91 18.96 -17.67 7.11
N GLU A 92 19.69 -16.64 6.71
CA GLU A 92 20.87 -16.17 7.43
C GLU A 92 20.47 -15.44 8.72
N PRO A 93 21.22 -15.62 9.82
CA PRO A 93 20.83 -15.07 11.12
C PRO A 93 20.82 -13.55 11.17
N SER A 94 21.75 -12.89 10.48
CA SER A 94 21.84 -11.43 10.43
C SER A 94 22.22 -10.97 9.04
N VAL A 95 21.30 -10.30 8.36
CA VAL A 95 21.50 -9.64 7.07
C VAL A 95 20.74 -8.33 7.13
N MET A 96 21.43 -7.22 6.91
CA MET A 96 20.82 -5.89 6.85
C MET A 96 21.29 -5.19 5.58
N ARG A 97 20.54 -5.36 4.50
CA ARG A 97 20.82 -4.75 3.19
C ARG A 97 19.53 -4.24 2.58
N TYR A 98 19.62 -3.31 1.66
CA TYR A 98 18.49 -2.88 0.86
C TYR A 98 18.88 -2.75 -0.61
N GLU A 99 17.88 -2.88 -1.46
CA GLU A 99 17.92 -2.55 -2.88
C GLU A 99 16.87 -1.48 -3.12
N ASP A 100 17.14 -0.55 -3.99
CA ASP A 100 16.21 0.49 -4.36
C ASP A 100 16.13 0.69 -5.88
N GLU A 101 14.98 1.20 -6.32
CA GLU A 101 14.69 1.57 -7.70
C GLU A 101 13.92 2.89 -7.70
N THR A 102 14.40 3.87 -8.46
CA THR A 102 13.86 5.25 -8.46
C THR A 102 13.11 5.61 -9.74
N TYR A 103 13.18 4.77 -10.77
CA TYR A 103 12.59 5.02 -12.10
C TYR A 103 13.05 6.34 -12.73
N GLY A 104 14.25 6.81 -12.37
CA GLY A 104 14.80 8.06 -12.86
C GLY A 104 14.15 9.32 -12.28
N THR A 105 13.46 9.19 -11.13
CA THR A 105 12.83 10.31 -10.41
C THR A 105 13.50 10.55 -9.07
N ASP A 106 13.29 11.72 -8.48
CA ASP A 106 13.75 12.08 -7.14
C ASP A 106 12.63 12.06 -6.08
N TYR A 107 11.46 11.51 -6.46
CA TYR A 107 10.27 11.44 -5.60
C TYR A 107 9.62 10.04 -5.53
N ILE A 108 10.07 9.07 -6.32
CA ILE A 108 9.59 7.67 -6.28
C ILE A 108 10.73 6.76 -5.85
N PHE A 109 10.51 6.00 -4.78
CA PHE A 109 11.48 5.07 -4.24
C PHE A 109 10.82 3.73 -3.96
N ARG A 110 11.25 2.69 -4.66
CA ARG A 110 10.88 1.31 -4.33
C ARG A 110 12.04 0.65 -3.63
N VAL A 111 11.83 0.25 -2.39
CA VAL A 111 12.90 -0.29 -1.55
C VAL A 111 12.54 -1.71 -1.13
N ARG A 112 13.49 -2.62 -1.33
CA ARG A 112 13.41 -3.98 -0.81
C ARG A 112 14.44 -4.15 0.29
N LEU A 113 13.93 -4.41 1.50
CA LEU A 113 14.75 -4.71 2.66
C LEU A 113 15.05 -6.20 2.71
N HIS A 114 16.33 -6.56 2.84
CA HIS A 114 16.82 -7.91 3.08
C HIS A 114 17.24 -8.02 4.53
N LEU A 115 16.48 -8.79 5.32
CA LEU A 115 16.69 -8.93 6.76
C LEU A 115 16.98 -10.39 7.11
N GLY A 116 17.90 -10.62 8.06
CA GLY A 116 18.13 -11.93 8.63
C GLY A 116 17.00 -12.33 9.57
N PHE A 117 16.84 -13.64 9.84
CA PHE A 117 15.73 -14.14 10.68
C PHE A 117 15.84 -13.71 12.15
N LYS A 118 17.02 -13.28 12.62
CA LYS A 118 17.21 -12.71 13.97
C LYS A 118 17.07 -11.19 14.03
N ASP A 119 17.07 -10.52 12.87
CA ASP A 119 16.98 -9.08 12.82
C ASP A 119 15.55 -8.62 13.08
N HIS A 120 15.42 -7.62 13.95
CA HIS A 120 14.12 -7.03 14.22
C HIS A 120 13.62 -6.24 13.01
N GLN A 121 12.38 -6.48 12.62
CA GLN A 121 11.74 -5.72 11.55
C GLN A 121 11.34 -4.33 12.06
N ARG A 122 12.26 -3.37 11.97
CA ARG A 122 12.06 -1.97 12.37
C ARG A 122 12.09 -1.07 11.12
N VAL A 123 11.12 -1.26 10.25
CA VAL A 123 11.08 -0.57 8.96
C VAL A 123 11.15 0.95 9.11
N ASN A 124 10.51 1.52 10.14
CA ASN A 124 10.56 2.97 10.40
C ASN A 124 11.99 3.48 10.69
N VAL A 125 12.81 2.68 11.36
CA VAL A 125 14.22 3.05 11.67
C VAL A 125 15.08 2.94 10.42
N TYR A 126 14.97 1.82 9.71
CA TYR A 126 15.73 1.59 8.48
C TYR A 126 15.40 2.61 7.40
N LEU A 127 14.11 2.92 7.23
CA LEU A 127 13.71 3.91 6.24
C LEU A 127 14.22 5.32 6.58
N ARG A 128 14.25 5.70 7.86
CA ARG A 128 14.84 6.99 8.25
C ARG A 128 16.33 7.07 7.89
N GLN A 129 17.07 5.99 8.09
CA GLN A 129 18.47 5.89 7.71
C GLN A 129 18.61 5.99 6.18
N ILE A 130 17.85 5.20 5.42
CA ILE A 130 17.87 5.24 3.95
C ILE A 130 17.57 6.65 3.43
N VAL A 131 16.55 7.32 3.97
CA VAL A 131 16.23 8.71 3.59
C VAL A 131 17.37 9.66 3.89
N SER A 132 18.06 9.51 5.04
CA SER A 132 19.24 10.33 5.37
C SER A 132 20.37 10.09 4.39
N ASP A 133 20.67 8.83 4.09
CA ASP A 133 21.74 8.44 3.17
C ASP A 133 21.47 8.97 1.74
N LEU A 134 20.21 8.91 1.27
CA LEU A 134 19.81 9.42 -0.05
C LEU A 134 19.81 10.97 -0.11
N ILE A 135 19.56 11.66 0.99
CA ILE A 135 19.73 13.12 1.05
C ILE A 135 21.23 13.49 1.02
N GLU A 136 22.06 12.75 1.73
CA GLU A 136 23.52 12.97 1.77
C GLU A 136 24.18 12.66 0.41
N SER A 137 23.69 11.65 -0.34
CA SER A 137 24.15 11.34 -1.69
C SER A 137 23.63 12.32 -2.75
N GLY A 138 22.60 13.10 -2.44
CA GLY A 138 21.95 14.05 -3.36
C GLY A 138 20.89 13.43 -4.27
N GLU A 139 20.51 12.18 -4.05
CA GLU A 139 19.46 11.47 -4.81
C GLU A 139 18.04 11.87 -4.36
N LEU A 140 17.90 12.32 -3.11
CA LEU A 140 16.65 12.87 -2.58
C LEU A 140 16.88 14.33 -2.13
N PRO A 141 16.04 15.29 -2.58
CA PRO A 141 16.13 16.66 -2.11
C PRO A 141 15.91 16.80 -0.59
N PRO A 142 16.64 17.71 0.11
CA PRO A 142 16.43 17.97 1.52
C PRO A 142 15.00 18.38 1.83
N GLN A 143 14.35 17.70 2.77
CA GLN A 143 12.93 17.86 3.07
C GLN A 143 12.65 18.96 4.12
N ASN A 144 13.67 19.60 4.63
CA ASN A 144 13.65 20.80 5.49
C ASN A 144 12.46 20.93 6.45
N ARG A 145 12.49 20.20 7.53
CA ARG A 145 11.49 20.28 8.59
C ARG A 145 11.73 21.53 9.46
N LYS A 146 11.03 22.62 9.15
CA LYS A 146 11.22 23.93 9.81
C LYS A 146 10.75 23.96 11.27
N HIS A 147 9.66 23.23 11.59
CA HIS A 147 9.02 23.24 12.90
C HIS A 147 9.13 21.87 13.55
N SER A 148 10.06 21.71 14.46
CA SER A 148 10.26 20.47 15.23
C SER A 148 10.79 20.82 16.62
N ILE A 149 10.31 20.10 17.64
CA ILE A 149 10.83 20.20 19.01
C ILE A 149 12.29 19.69 19.13
N TYR A 150 12.74 18.90 18.16
CA TYR A 150 14.12 18.36 18.09
C TYR A 150 15.06 19.19 17.23
N GLY A 151 14.66 20.42 16.85
CA GLY A 151 15.44 21.29 15.98
C GLY A 151 15.21 21.07 14.48
N LYS A 152 16.07 21.67 13.65
CA LYS A 152 16.02 21.52 12.20
C LYS A 152 16.46 20.10 11.82
N SER A 153 15.75 19.48 10.90
CA SER A 153 16.09 18.17 10.33
C SER A 153 15.86 18.22 8.83
N ASP A 154 16.80 17.70 8.06
CA ASP A 154 16.69 17.55 6.61
C ASP A 154 15.80 16.37 6.23
N VAL A 155 15.58 15.44 7.16
CA VAL A 155 14.62 14.33 7.02
C VAL A 155 13.23 14.80 7.44
N GLY A 156 12.27 14.72 6.52
CA GLY A 156 10.88 15.10 6.73
C GLY A 156 10.09 14.15 7.61
N ASN A 157 8.80 14.43 7.74
CA ASN A 157 7.86 13.53 8.44
C ASN A 157 7.47 12.37 7.56
N PHE A 158 7.09 11.25 8.21
CA PHE A 158 6.62 10.03 7.56
C PHE A 158 5.15 9.82 7.87
N LYS A 159 4.42 9.28 6.89
CA LYS A 159 3.11 8.66 7.09
C LYS A 159 3.11 7.27 6.46
N PHE A 160 2.83 6.28 7.29
CA PHE A 160 2.75 4.88 6.86
C PHE A 160 1.30 4.53 6.56
N CYS A 161 1.02 4.08 5.33
CA CYS A 161 -0.31 3.66 4.93
C CYS A 161 -0.43 2.14 4.93
N ILE A 162 -1.36 1.62 5.74
CA ILE A 162 -1.72 0.20 5.75
C ILE A 162 -3.09 0.04 5.11
N LEU A 163 -3.16 -0.79 4.08
CA LEU A 163 -4.38 -1.07 3.35
C LEU A 163 -5.04 -2.36 3.88
N HIS A 164 -6.30 -2.24 4.26
CA HIS A 164 -7.18 -3.36 4.57
C HIS A 164 -8.15 -3.60 3.42
N LYS A 165 -7.97 -4.74 2.73
CA LYS A 165 -8.87 -5.15 1.65
C LYS A 165 -10.23 -5.54 2.21
N VAL A 166 -11.29 -5.06 1.58
CA VAL A 166 -12.69 -5.39 1.91
C VAL A 166 -13.36 -5.91 0.65
N VAL A 167 -14.07 -7.02 0.75
CA VAL A 167 -14.87 -7.53 -0.37
C VAL A 167 -16.08 -6.64 -0.55
N PRO A 168 -16.22 -5.93 -1.69
CA PRO A 168 -17.38 -5.07 -1.91
C PRO A 168 -18.64 -5.91 -2.17
N PRO A 169 -19.80 -5.45 -1.72
CA PRO A 169 -21.06 -6.09 -2.11
C PRO A 169 -21.18 -6.12 -3.65
N LYS A 170 -21.52 -7.26 -4.20
CA LYS A 170 -21.63 -7.46 -5.66
C LYS A 170 -20.29 -7.38 -6.42
N ALA A 171 -19.18 -7.80 -5.81
CA ALA A 171 -17.88 -7.91 -6.48
C ALA A 171 -17.88 -8.83 -7.72
N GLY A 172 -18.99 -9.54 -7.97
CA GLY A 172 -19.07 -10.49 -9.06
C GLY A 172 -18.43 -11.84 -8.78
N LEU A 173 -18.06 -12.05 -7.55
CA LEU A 173 -17.57 -13.31 -7.04
C LEU A 173 -18.73 -14.30 -6.84
N SER A 174 -18.44 -15.60 -6.84
CA SER A 174 -19.41 -16.58 -6.37
C SER A 174 -19.62 -16.38 -4.85
N SER A 175 -20.80 -16.72 -4.34
CA SER A 175 -21.10 -16.60 -2.91
C SER A 175 -20.12 -17.41 -2.03
N MET A 176 -19.61 -18.52 -2.56
CA MET A 176 -18.60 -19.33 -1.88
C MET A 176 -17.24 -18.63 -1.82
N ASP A 177 -16.81 -18.02 -2.93
CA ASP A 177 -15.53 -17.31 -2.98
C ASP A 177 -15.57 -16.05 -2.10
N GLU A 178 -16.72 -15.34 -2.09
CA GLU A 178 -16.95 -14.20 -1.20
C GLU A 178 -16.86 -14.62 0.27
N MET A 179 -17.49 -15.75 0.65
CA MET A 179 -17.41 -16.28 2.01
C MET A 179 -15.98 -16.65 2.39
N VAL A 180 -15.24 -17.34 1.53
CA VAL A 180 -13.85 -17.74 1.77
C VAL A 180 -12.96 -16.51 1.99
N LEU A 181 -13.10 -15.47 1.17
CA LEU A 181 -12.34 -14.23 1.31
C LEU A 181 -12.70 -13.48 2.60
N ASN A 182 -13.98 -13.39 2.94
CA ASN A 182 -14.42 -12.74 4.18
C ASN A 182 -13.88 -13.47 5.42
N VAL A 183 -13.92 -14.81 5.45
CA VAL A 183 -13.35 -15.60 6.55
C VAL A 183 -11.82 -15.43 6.61
N LYS A 184 -11.12 -15.43 5.47
CA LYS A 184 -9.68 -15.16 5.41
C LYS A 184 -9.34 -13.78 5.99
N TYR A 185 -10.09 -12.75 5.63
CA TYR A 185 -9.85 -11.40 6.13
C TYR A 185 -10.17 -11.27 7.62
N ALA A 186 -11.18 -11.97 8.12
CA ALA A 186 -11.47 -12.07 9.56
C ALA A 186 -10.31 -12.74 10.32
N ILE A 187 -9.81 -13.88 9.83
CA ILE A 187 -8.63 -14.55 10.40
C ILE A 187 -7.42 -13.63 10.42
N ARG A 188 -7.16 -12.92 9.30
CA ARG A 188 -6.05 -11.97 9.20
C ARG A 188 -6.16 -10.83 10.19
N HIS A 189 -7.37 -10.37 10.49
CA HIS A 189 -7.60 -9.30 11.46
C HIS A 189 -7.29 -9.73 12.89
N ILE A 190 -7.52 -11.01 13.21
CA ILE A 190 -7.21 -11.62 14.52
C ILE A 190 -5.72 -11.94 14.65
N ALA A 191 -5.03 -12.30 13.56
CA ALA A 191 -3.64 -12.76 13.56
C ALA A 191 -2.59 -11.68 13.89
N GLY A 192 -3.01 -10.45 14.14
CA GLY A 192 -2.14 -9.33 14.50
C GLY A 192 -2.02 -8.26 13.40
N SER A 193 -1.63 -7.07 13.83
CA SER A 193 -1.54 -5.92 12.93
C SER A 193 -0.23 -5.94 12.13
N LYS A 194 -0.31 -5.64 10.83
CA LYS A 194 0.88 -5.44 10.00
C LYS A 194 1.82 -4.38 10.59
N ALA A 195 1.26 -3.36 11.27
CA ALA A 195 2.03 -2.32 11.92
C ALA A 195 2.99 -2.88 12.97
N GLN A 196 2.51 -3.81 13.80
CA GLN A 196 3.33 -4.45 14.83
C GLN A 196 4.41 -5.33 14.22
N TRP A 197 4.07 -6.08 13.16
CA TRP A 197 5.01 -6.98 12.51
C TRP A 197 6.17 -6.23 11.84
N TYR A 198 5.89 -5.08 11.21
CA TYR A 198 6.91 -4.22 10.61
C TYR A 198 7.53 -3.20 11.57
N GLY A 199 7.14 -3.21 12.86
CA GLY A 199 7.65 -2.27 13.87
C GLY A 199 7.36 -0.81 13.53
N LEU A 200 6.18 -0.52 12.95
CA LEU A 200 5.81 0.83 12.57
C LEU A 200 5.34 1.65 13.75
N ASP A 201 5.68 2.94 13.72
CA ASP A 201 5.18 3.91 14.69
C ASP A 201 3.69 4.19 14.45
N THR A 202 2.88 3.84 15.45
CA THR A 202 1.41 3.99 15.37
C THR A 202 0.97 5.45 15.33
N SER A 203 1.80 6.40 15.78
CA SER A 203 1.48 7.84 15.76
C SER A 203 1.47 8.43 14.34
N SER A 204 2.18 7.80 13.42
CA SER A 204 2.30 8.22 12.02
C SER A 204 1.58 7.26 11.04
N LEU A 205 0.70 6.41 11.57
CA LEU A 205 0.01 5.38 10.81
C LEU A 205 -1.34 5.86 10.27
N ILE A 206 -1.58 5.64 8.99
CA ILE A 206 -2.89 5.77 8.33
C ILE A 206 -3.37 4.35 8.01
N VAL A 207 -4.54 3.99 8.53
CA VAL A 207 -5.18 2.71 8.21
C VAL A 207 -6.36 2.97 7.29
N GLU A 208 -6.32 2.42 6.08
CA GLU A 208 -7.35 2.61 5.08
C GLU A 208 -8.02 1.30 4.69
N ARG A 209 -9.33 1.39 4.45
CA ARG A 209 -10.09 0.30 3.83
C ARG A 209 -10.17 0.54 2.34
N VAL A 210 -9.73 -0.42 1.54
CA VAL A 210 -9.82 -0.39 0.08
C VAL A 210 -10.67 -1.55 -0.41
N PRO A 211 -11.54 -1.33 -1.40
CA PRO A 211 -12.31 -2.43 -1.97
C PRO A 211 -11.37 -3.39 -2.69
N LEU A 212 -11.68 -4.68 -2.65
CA LEU A 212 -11.02 -5.67 -3.49
C LEU A 212 -11.35 -5.34 -4.95
N LEU A 213 -10.36 -4.81 -5.68
CA LEU A 213 -10.53 -4.39 -7.07
C LEU A 213 -10.46 -5.62 -7.99
N VAL A 214 -11.61 -6.23 -8.20
CA VAL A 214 -11.76 -7.35 -9.12
C VAL A 214 -11.78 -6.82 -10.55
N ASN A 215 -11.04 -7.45 -11.44
CA ASN A 215 -11.04 -7.08 -12.86
C ASN A 215 -12.39 -7.46 -13.48
N GLN A 216 -13.28 -6.50 -13.64
CA GLN A 216 -14.61 -6.68 -14.21
C GLN A 216 -14.56 -6.60 -15.75
N SER A 217 -13.77 -7.45 -16.39
CA SER A 217 -13.83 -7.59 -17.85
C SER A 217 -15.19 -8.17 -18.25
N GLY A 218 -16.12 -7.33 -18.68
CA GLY A 218 -17.32 -7.76 -19.38
C GLY A 218 -18.68 -7.56 -18.70
N ARG A 219 -18.81 -6.81 -17.60
CA ARG A 219 -20.12 -6.45 -17.05
C ARG A 219 -20.60 -5.11 -17.56
N SER A 220 -21.59 -5.15 -18.45
CA SER A 220 -22.45 -4.00 -18.75
C SER A 220 -23.22 -3.62 -17.48
N THR A 221 -22.80 -2.55 -16.82
CA THR A 221 -23.61 -1.91 -15.78
C THR A 221 -24.80 -1.25 -16.46
N ARG A 222 -26.00 -1.70 -16.13
CA ARG A 222 -27.22 -1.03 -16.56
C ARG A 222 -27.15 0.43 -16.12
N ARG A 223 -27.22 1.35 -17.08
CA ARG A 223 -27.21 2.79 -16.81
C ARG A 223 -28.51 3.16 -16.07
N ILE A 224 -28.39 3.93 -15.01
CA ILE A 224 -29.55 4.52 -14.33
C ILE A 224 -30.06 5.65 -15.23
N GLU A 225 -31.34 5.59 -15.59
CA GLU A 225 -32.01 6.61 -16.38
C GLU A 225 -32.58 7.69 -15.45
N ARG A 226 -32.46 8.95 -15.86
CA ARG A 226 -33.06 10.08 -15.14
C ARG A 226 -34.56 10.07 -15.39
N MET A 227 -35.37 9.95 -14.34
CA MET A 227 -36.81 10.19 -14.45
C MET A 227 -37.06 11.69 -14.62
N GLU A 228 -37.75 12.09 -15.69
CA GLU A 228 -38.27 13.44 -15.82
C GLU A 228 -39.44 13.61 -14.84
N HIS A 229 -39.34 14.60 -13.95
CA HIS A 229 -40.49 14.97 -13.14
C HIS A 229 -41.52 15.66 -14.04
N GLU A 230 -42.62 14.97 -14.27
CA GLU A 230 -43.82 15.59 -14.86
C GLU A 230 -44.22 16.75 -13.97
N LYS A 231 -44.04 18.01 -14.46
CA LYS A 231 -44.53 19.21 -13.77
C LYS A 231 -46.03 19.10 -13.74
N ALA A 232 -46.60 18.76 -12.61
CA ALA A 232 -48.03 18.96 -12.36
C ALA A 232 -48.34 20.46 -12.49
N TYR A 233 -48.93 20.83 -13.61
CA TYR A 233 -49.55 22.13 -13.75
C TYR A 233 -50.80 22.13 -12.87
N ILE A 234 -50.79 22.91 -11.79
CA ILE A 234 -51.97 23.35 -11.05
C ILE A 234 -52.40 24.66 -11.65
#